data_8afb7833f0d793e81d03dfed4d47693c
#
_entry.id   8afb7833f0d793e81d03dfed4d47693c
#
_cell.length_a   1.000
_cell.length_b   1.000
_cell.length_c   1.000
_cell.angle_alpha   90.00
_cell.angle_beta   90.00
_cell.angle_gamma   90.00
#
_symmetry.space_group_name_H-M   'P 1'
#
loop_
_entity.id
_entity.type
_entity.pdbx_description
1 polymer ?
#
loop_
_entity_poly.entity_id
_entity_poly.type
_entity_poly.pdbx_seq_one_letter_code
_entity_poly.pdbx_strand_id
1 'polypeptide(L)'
;MKEITYQNKKIKLPFPGADYSDQPLELEEVKNPFSGQSIAMPKFAVAVYDVTMGSNHMAERYDAKHGTGTAPQWDNVRKGLDWFRRYFAKEYMVLLD
;
A
#
# COMPACT_ATOMS: atom_id res chain seq x y z
N MET A 1 10.01 10.24 -7.32
CA MET A 1 10.88 9.63 -6.28
C MET A 1 10.75 8.13 -6.34
N LYS A 2 11.86 7.44 -6.52
CA LYS A 2 11.85 5.97 -6.65
C LYS A 2 12.35 5.25 -5.41
N GLU A 3 13.00 5.96 -4.51
CA GLU A 3 13.64 5.38 -3.34
C GLU A 3 13.63 6.38 -2.19
N ILE A 4 13.48 5.89 -0.98
CA ILE A 4 13.50 6.72 0.21
C ILE A 4 14.30 6.01 1.31
N THR A 5 15.01 6.77 2.14
CA THR A 5 15.75 6.22 3.28
C THR A 5 14.91 6.38 4.55
N TYR A 6 14.66 5.28 5.24
CA TYR A 6 13.88 5.26 6.48
C TYR A 6 14.53 4.30 7.47
N GLN A 7 14.83 4.79 8.66
CA GLN A 7 15.49 3.99 9.72
C GLN A 7 16.75 3.28 9.22
N ASN A 8 17.61 4.02 8.52
CA ASN A 8 18.88 3.55 7.95
C ASN A 8 18.73 2.49 6.85
N LYS A 9 17.54 2.32 6.30
CA LYS A 9 17.29 1.38 5.20
C LYS A 9 16.86 2.15 3.95
N LYS A 10 17.35 1.73 2.80
CA LYS A 10 16.89 2.24 1.53
C LYS A 10 15.68 1.42 1.09
N ILE A 11 14.57 2.11 0.90
CA ILE A 11 13.31 1.48 0.53
C ILE A 11 12.94 1.91 -0.88
N LYS A 12 12.76 0.96 -1.77
CA LYS A 12 12.30 1.23 -3.14
C LYS A 12 10.79 1.40 -3.12
N LEU A 13 10.31 2.46 -3.76
CA LEU A 13 8.88 2.75 -3.82
C LEU A 13 8.27 2.04 -5.02
N PRO A 14 7.14 1.32 -4.85
CA PRO A 14 6.59 0.45 -5.88
C PRO A 14 5.80 1.18 -6.97
N PHE A 15 5.32 2.39 -6.69
CA PHE A 15 4.45 3.14 -7.60
C PHE A 15 5.08 4.49 -7.96
N PRO A 16 5.86 4.58 -9.03
CA PRO A 16 6.59 5.81 -9.36
C PRO A 16 5.70 7.02 -9.66
N GLY A 17 4.44 6.79 -10.04
CA GLY A 17 3.49 7.88 -10.31
C GLY A 17 2.68 8.34 -9.11
N ALA A 18 2.84 7.72 -7.95
CA ALA A 18 2.06 8.06 -6.77
C ALA A 18 2.60 9.30 -6.07
N ASP A 19 1.71 9.99 -5.36
CA ASP A 19 2.08 11.13 -4.53
C ASP A 19 2.45 10.64 -3.13
N TYR A 20 3.75 10.67 -2.81
CA TYR A 20 4.27 10.18 -1.55
C TYR A 20 4.32 11.22 -0.43
N SER A 21 3.65 12.37 -0.61
CA SER A 21 3.62 13.45 0.39
C SER A 21 4.88 14.32 0.40
N ASP A 22 4.71 15.58 0.77
CA ASP A 22 5.82 16.54 0.98
C ASP A 22 6.61 16.22 2.23
N GLN A 23 6.02 15.47 3.17
CA GLN A 23 6.65 15.06 4.42
C GLN A 23 6.55 13.54 4.57
N PRO A 24 7.27 12.78 3.71
CA PRO A 24 7.06 11.35 3.60
C PRO A 24 7.43 10.55 4.85
N LEU A 25 8.29 11.08 5.71
CA LEU A 25 8.74 10.39 6.92
C LEU A 25 7.87 10.67 8.14
N GLU A 26 6.94 11.61 8.05
CA GLU A 26 6.00 11.91 9.14
C GLU A 26 5.05 10.74 9.34
N LEU A 27 4.79 10.40 10.62
CA LEU A 27 3.91 9.27 10.93
C LEU A 27 2.43 9.65 10.82
N GLU A 28 1.64 8.70 10.35
CA GLU A 28 0.18 8.81 10.28
C GLU A 28 -0.43 7.50 10.75
N GLU A 29 -1.48 7.59 11.56
CA GLU A 29 -2.19 6.41 12.01
C GLU A 29 -3.20 5.95 10.96
N VAL A 30 -3.19 4.65 10.66
CA VAL A 30 -4.12 4.02 9.73
C VAL A 30 -4.88 2.93 10.46
N LYS A 31 -6.18 2.87 10.26
CA LYS A 31 -7.06 1.91 10.92
C LYS A 31 -7.55 0.87 9.92
N ASN A 32 -7.52 -0.39 10.35
CA ASN A 32 -8.17 -1.47 9.61
C ASN A 32 -9.68 -1.40 9.90
N PRO A 33 -10.53 -1.14 8.90
CA PRO A 33 -11.96 -0.98 9.13
C PRO A 33 -12.66 -2.27 9.56
N PHE A 34 -12.07 -3.43 9.30
CA PHE A 34 -12.67 -4.71 9.65
C PHE A 34 -12.36 -5.16 11.07
N SER A 35 -11.11 -4.99 11.50
CA SER A 35 -10.70 -5.42 12.84
C SER A 35 -10.78 -4.34 13.89
N GLY A 36 -10.81 -3.07 13.48
CA GLY A 36 -10.73 -1.93 14.37
C GLY A 36 -9.33 -1.62 14.88
N GLN A 37 -8.33 -2.44 14.53
CA GLN A 37 -6.95 -2.19 14.91
C GLN A 37 -6.35 -1.07 14.09
N SER A 38 -5.45 -0.29 14.69
CA SER A 38 -4.75 0.77 13.99
C SER A 38 -3.25 0.67 14.24
N ILE A 39 -2.47 1.27 13.35
CA ILE A 39 -1.03 1.32 13.47
C ILE A 39 -0.51 2.58 12.79
N ALA A 40 0.54 3.18 13.36
CA ALA A 40 1.19 4.33 12.77
C ALA A 40 2.29 3.89 11.81
N MET A 41 2.39 4.57 10.68
CA MET A 41 3.46 4.34 9.72
C MET A 41 3.76 5.63 8.98
N PRO A 42 4.97 5.76 8.37
CA PRO A 42 5.32 6.99 7.68
C PRO A 42 4.40 7.24 6.49
N LYS A 43 4.20 8.52 6.15
CA LYS A 43 3.26 8.90 5.09
C LYS A 43 3.58 8.28 3.74
N PHE A 44 4.86 8.01 3.43
CA PHE A 44 5.19 7.32 2.19
C PHE A 44 4.59 5.90 2.15
N ALA A 45 4.54 5.21 3.30
CA ALA A 45 3.92 3.88 3.38
C ALA A 45 2.40 3.98 3.30
N VAL A 46 1.80 5.04 3.88
CA VAL A 46 0.36 5.30 3.74
C VAL A 46 -0.01 5.49 2.27
N ALA A 47 0.84 6.21 1.51
CA ALA A 47 0.61 6.40 0.08
C ALA A 47 0.61 5.06 -0.68
N VAL A 48 1.53 4.15 -0.34
CA VAL A 48 1.54 2.80 -0.94
C VAL A 48 0.27 2.04 -0.54
N TYR A 49 -0.14 2.13 0.71
CA TYR A 49 -1.37 1.51 1.20
C TYR A 49 -2.58 2.01 0.41
N ASP A 50 -2.69 3.33 0.24
CA ASP A 50 -3.82 3.95 -0.48
C ASP A 50 -3.88 3.49 -1.93
N VAL A 51 -2.76 3.44 -2.64
CA VAL A 51 -2.71 2.95 -4.02
C VAL A 51 -3.09 1.47 -4.07
N THR A 52 -2.59 0.68 -3.13
CA THR A 52 -2.89 -0.76 -3.06
C THR A 52 -4.37 -1.00 -2.85
N MET A 53 -4.97 -0.31 -1.89
CA MET A 53 -6.40 -0.47 -1.59
C MET A 53 -7.28 0.09 -2.68
N GLY A 54 -6.91 1.22 -3.28
CA GLY A 54 -7.61 1.79 -4.42
C GLY A 54 -7.58 0.85 -5.63
N SER A 55 -6.43 0.25 -5.90
CA SER A 55 -6.27 -0.72 -6.98
C SER A 55 -7.10 -1.97 -6.72
N ASN A 56 -7.14 -2.44 -5.48
CA ASN A 56 -7.96 -3.60 -5.10
C ASN A 56 -9.44 -3.32 -5.37
N HIS A 57 -9.92 -2.14 -4.96
CA HIS A 57 -11.31 -1.75 -5.18
C HIS A 57 -11.65 -1.67 -6.66
N MET A 58 -10.76 -1.06 -7.46
CA MET A 58 -10.95 -0.96 -8.91
C MET A 58 -10.92 -2.34 -9.58
N ALA A 59 -10.03 -3.21 -9.12
CA ALA A 59 -9.91 -4.57 -9.65
C ALA A 59 -11.19 -5.38 -9.40
N GLU A 60 -11.74 -5.28 -8.20
CA GLU A 60 -12.99 -5.95 -7.85
C GLU A 60 -14.15 -5.47 -8.73
N ARG A 61 -14.24 -4.16 -8.96
CA ARG A 61 -15.29 -3.58 -9.82
C ARG A 61 -15.12 -4.01 -11.27
N TYR A 62 -13.90 -4.07 -11.77
CA TYR A 62 -13.62 -4.54 -13.11
C TYR A 62 -14.00 -6.01 -13.26
N ASP A 63 -13.59 -6.84 -12.32
CA ASP A 63 -13.88 -8.28 -12.35
C ASP A 63 -15.38 -8.55 -12.31
N ALA A 64 -16.14 -7.73 -11.61
CA ALA A 64 -17.61 -7.87 -11.57
C ALA A 64 -18.25 -7.72 -12.95
N LYS A 65 -17.61 -6.96 -13.85
CA LYS A 65 -18.11 -6.74 -15.22
C LYS A 65 -17.52 -7.71 -16.24
N HIS A 66 -16.26 -8.12 -16.06
CA HIS A 66 -15.48 -8.80 -17.09
C HIS A 66 -15.03 -10.22 -16.72
N GLY A 67 -15.26 -10.65 -15.49
CA GLY A 67 -14.86 -11.97 -15.01
C GLY A 67 -13.72 -11.93 -14.01
N THR A 68 -13.72 -12.89 -13.12
CA THR A 68 -12.79 -12.97 -12.01
C THR A 68 -11.33 -13.04 -12.44
N GLY A 69 -10.50 -12.21 -11.86
CA GLY A 69 -9.04 -12.25 -12.06
C GLY A 69 -8.56 -11.60 -13.34
N THR A 70 -9.43 -10.91 -14.09
CA THR A 70 -9.05 -10.31 -15.38
C THR A 70 -8.57 -8.86 -15.29
N ALA A 71 -8.78 -8.20 -14.15
CA ALA A 71 -8.43 -6.79 -14.01
C ALA A 71 -6.92 -6.56 -14.03
N PRO A 72 -6.44 -5.59 -14.83
CA PRO A 72 -5.01 -5.24 -14.83
C PRO A 72 -4.53 -4.66 -13.50
N GLN A 73 -5.43 -4.09 -12.70
CA GLN A 73 -5.13 -3.51 -11.39
C GLN A 73 -4.62 -4.55 -10.38
N TRP A 74 -4.86 -5.84 -10.59
CA TRP A 74 -4.35 -6.88 -9.70
C TRP A 74 -2.82 -6.89 -9.62
N ASP A 75 -2.12 -6.45 -10.66
CA ASP A 75 -0.65 -6.31 -10.63
C ASP A 75 -0.22 -5.28 -9.59
N ASN A 76 -0.92 -4.16 -9.51
CA ASN A 76 -0.64 -3.13 -8.49
C ASN A 76 -0.93 -3.63 -7.09
N VAL A 77 -2.01 -4.40 -6.93
CA VAL A 77 -2.34 -5.00 -5.63
C VAL A 77 -1.20 -5.91 -5.17
N ARG A 78 -0.71 -6.79 -6.05
CA ARG A 78 0.41 -7.69 -5.73
C ARG A 78 1.67 -6.92 -5.37
N LYS A 79 2.01 -5.89 -6.15
CA LYS A 79 3.19 -5.06 -5.88
C LYS A 79 3.11 -4.40 -4.51
N GLY A 80 1.94 -3.85 -4.16
CA GLY A 80 1.73 -3.22 -2.87
C GLY A 80 1.83 -4.19 -1.72
N LEU A 81 1.18 -5.36 -1.84
CA LEU A 81 1.23 -6.38 -0.81
C LEU A 81 2.64 -6.92 -0.59
N ASP A 82 3.37 -7.20 -1.68
CA ASP A 82 4.74 -7.69 -1.59
C ASP A 82 5.66 -6.66 -0.97
N TRP A 83 5.46 -5.38 -1.30
CA TRP A 83 6.22 -4.28 -0.74
C TRP A 83 6.02 -4.20 0.79
N PHE A 84 4.77 -4.28 1.25
CA PHE A 84 4.47 -4.26 2.69
C PHE A 84 5.08 -5.45 3.41
N ARG A 85 4.96 -6.64 2.86
CA ARG A 85 5.57 -7.83 3.45
C ARG A 85 7.08 -7.70 3.59
N ARG A 86 7.71 -7.04 2.63
CA ARG A 86 9.16 -6.87 2.59
C ARG A 86 9.66 -5.81 3.57
N TYR A 87 9.00 -4.66 3.61
CA TYR A 87 9.50 -3.48 4.33
C TYR A 87 8.72 -3.15 5.60
N PHE A 88 7.46 -3.53 5.68
CA PHE A 88 6.56 -3.21 6.79
C PHE A 88 5.71 -4.43 7.15
N ALA A 89 6.37 -5.53 7.49
CA ALA A 89 5.70 -6.80 7.78
C ALA A 89 4.70 -6.69 8.94
N LYS A 90 5.06 -5.95 9.99
CA LYS A 90 4.19 -5.77 11.15
C LYS A 90 2.91 -5.01 10.77
N GLU A 91 3.08 -3.92 10.00
CA GLU A 91 1.97 -3.11 9.52
C GLU A 91 1.08 -3.92 8.56
N TYR A 92 1.70 -4.75 7.74
CA TYR A 92 0.98 -5.66 6.85
C TYR A 92 0.04 -6.57 7.65
N MET A 93 0.52 -7.14 8.75
CA MET A 93 -0.30 -8.05 9.56
C MET A 93 -1.50 -7.34 10.21
N VAL A 94 -1.35 -6.08 10.55
CA VAL A 94 -2.45 -5.28 11.14
C VAL A 94 -3.47 -4.87 10.08
N LEU A 95 -3.01 -4.43 8.91
CA LEU A 95 -3.87 -3.76 7.93
C LEU A 95 -4.32 -4.64 6.76
N LEU A 96 -3.50 -5.59 6.35
CA LEU A 96 -3.67 -6.28 5.06
C LEU A 96 -3.71 -7.80 5.17
N ASP A 97 -3.40 -8.35 6.31
CA ASP A 97 -3.39 -9.81 6.48
C ASP A 97 -4.79 -10.34 6.76
#